data_43c670ea5eb5fffc3ef5c4325c42ba31
#
_entry.id   43c670ea5eb5fffc3ef5c4325c42ba31
#
_cell.length_a   1.000
_cell.length_b   1.000
_cell.length_c   1.000
_cell.angle_alpha   90.00
_cell.angle_beta   90.00
_cell.angle_gamma   90.00
#
_symmetry.space_group_name_H-M   'P 1'
#
loop_
_entity.id
_entity.type
_entity.pdbx_description
1 polymer ?
#
loop_
_entity_poly.entity_id
_entity_poly.type
_entity_poly.pdbx_seq_one_letter_code
_entity_poly.pdbx_strand_id
1 'polypeptide(L)'
;METDTTGSAATPRVLRRDDWDTWYDTLIRAFGGVPESAEERELWDSLTECDRSLGVWDGDACVGTAGAFSFRLTVPGGASVPAAGVTMVSVAATHRRRGVLTSMMRRQLDDVRAWGEPLAVLTASEPAIYGRFGYGAATFQLNAEIDTTRVRLASLPAGTDDVRLRYAVPADVLDVCEAVYAQLVPSRPGMLARQPGWERVGVLDPESERNGASPLQCVLAERGGETVGYARYRVKPGWELTGANGTVTVENSAALDPAADAALLRFLFGIDLTSKLVLRGRPVDDAWQYLVSDIRRCQPRLRDSLYVRPVEVGAALEARTYQTPVDVVFEVEDAFCPWNAGRWRLSGDAKGASCERTADAADVALSVRELGAAYLGGVSLG
;
A
#
# COMPACT_ATOMS: atom_id res chain seq x y z
N MET A 1 -32.10 9.09 -39.95
CA MET A 1 -32.70 9.44 -38.64
C MET A 1 -31.77 8.82 -37.62
N GLU A 2 -30.64 9.50 -37.35
CA GLU A 2 -29.65 9.10 -36.37
C GLU A 2 -30.21 9.40 -34.99
N THR A 3 -30.48 8.38 -34.23
CA THR A 3 -30.84 8.53 -32.82
C THR A 3 -29.55 8.83 -32.05
N ASP A 4 -29.36 10.08 -31.74
CA ASP A 4 -28.35 10.60 -30.80
C ASP A 4 -28.65 10.02 -29.40
N THR A 5 -28.06 8.89 -29.07
CA THR A 5 -28.06 8.30 -27.73
C THR A 5 -26.80 8.80 -27.00
N THR A 6 -26.73 10.09 -26.74
CA THR A 6 -25.91 10.63 -25.66
C THR A 6 -26.53 10.19 -24.33
N GLY A 7 -26.27 8.93 -23.95
CA GLY A 7 -26.59 8.45 -22.61
C GLY A 7 -25.87 9.34 -21.61
N SER A 8 -26.63 10.10 -20.82
CA SER A 8 -26.12 10.85 -19.67
C SER A 8 -25.22 9.94 -18.86
N ALA A 9 -23.95 10.30 -18.73
CA ALA A 9 -23.02 9.54 -17.88
C ALA A 9 -23.64 9.52 -16.47
N ALA A 10 -23.98 8.32 -15.97
CA ALA A 10 -24.64 8.17 -14.69
C ALA A 10 -23.77 8.85 -13.61
N THR A 11 -24.38 9.78 -12.85
CA THR A 11 -23.68 10.62 -11.90
C THR A 11 -23.29 9.84 -10.66
N PRO A 12 -22.03 9.86 -10.22
CA PRO A 12 -21.63 9.22 -8.97
C PRO A 12 -22.34 9.87 -7.77
N ARG A 13 -22.82 9.04 -6.86
CA ARG A 13 -23.40 9.51 -5.59
C ARG A 13 -22.67 8.86 -4.41
N VAL A 14 -22.68 9.52 -3.27
CA VAL A 14 -22.15 8.98 -2.01
C VAL A 14 -22.89 7.68 -1.68
N LEU A 15 -22.15 6.68 -1.24
CA LEU A 15 -22.70 5.39 -0.86
C LEU A 15 -23.57 5.53 0.39
N ARG A 16 -24.81 5.06 0.30
CA ARG A 16 -25.64 4.92 1.48
C ARG A 16 -25.37 3.57 2.15
N ARG A 17 -25.47 3.52 3.46
CA ARG A 17 -25.22 2.29 4.21
C ARG A 17 -26.11 1.13 3.74
N ASP A 18 -27.34 1.39 3.46
CA ASP A 18 -28.32 0.39 2.98
C ASP A 18 -27.99 -0.16 1.57
N ASP A 19 -27.16 0.54 0.80
CA ASP A 19 -26.75 0.12 -0.55
C ASP A 19 -25.43 -0.66 -0.53
N TRP A 20 -24.77 -0.82 0.62
CA TRP A 20 -23.44 -1.37 0.73
C TRP A 20 -23.32 -2.78 0.14
N ASP A 21 -24.25 -3.67 0.44
CA ASP A 21 -24.23 -5.04 -0.08
C ASP A 21 -24.25 -5.08 -1.60
N THR A 22 -25.16 -4.33 -2.23
CA THR A 22 -25.25 -4.27 -3.69
C THR A 22 -24.00 -3.66 -4.32
N TRP A 23 -23.45 -2.64 -3.69
CA TRP A 23 -22.23 -1.98 -4.11
C TRP A 23 -21.03 -2.91 -3.99
N TYR A 24 -20.90 -3.61 -2.88
CA TYR A 24 -19.80 -4.55 -2.62
C TYR A 24 -19.90 -5.79 -3.53
N ASP A 25 -21.08 -6.33 -3.78
CA ASP A 25 -21.28 -7.43 -4.74
C ASP A 25 -20.88 -7.03 -6.18
N THR A 26 -21.07 -5.76 -6.52
CA THR A 26 -20.61 -5.24 -7.82
C THR A 26 -19.08 -5.20 -7.91
N LEU A 27 -18.42 -4.81 -6.83
CA LEU A 27 -16.97 -4.87 -6.71
C LEU A 27 -16.46 -6.31 -6.88
N ILE A 28 -16.98 -7.25 -6.09
CA ILE A 28 -16.57 -8.66 -6.13
C ILE A 28 -16.75 -9.24 -7.54
N ARG A 29 -17.88 -8.97 -8.18
CA ARG A 29 -18.12 -9.42 -9.56
C ARG A 29 -17.11 -8.86 -10.55
N ALA A 30 -16.70 -7.60 -10.38
CA ALA A 30 -15.70 -6.98 -11.25
C ALA A 30 -14.30 -7.57 -11.06
N PHE A 31 -14.01 -8.11 -9.89
CA PHE A 31 -12.75 -8.77 -9.53
C PHE A 31 -12.74 -10.30 -9.74
N GLY A 32 -13.70 -10.83 -10.46
CA GLY A 32 -13.72 -12.25 -10.84
C GLY A 32 -14.89 -13.05 -10.28
N GLY A 33 -15.66 -12.47 -9.36
CA GLY A 33 -16.89 -13.07 -8.84
C GLY A 33 -16.69 -14.27 -7.92
N VAL A 34 -15.48 -14.45 -7.38
CA VAL A 34 -15.21 -15.50 -6.40
C VAL A 34 -15.79 -15.05 -5.06
N PRO A 35 -16.68 -15.83 -4.43
CA PRO A 35 -17.24 -15.48 -3.13
C PRO A 35 -16.14 -15.41 -2.07
N GLU A 36 -16.20 -14.39 -1.25
CA GLU A 36 -15.36 -14.24 -0.06
C GLU A 36 -15.92 -15.02 1.12
N SER A 37 -15.11 -15.19 2.16
CA SER A 37 -15.61 -15.70 3.44
C SER A 37 -16.55 -14.67 4.11
N ALA A 38 -17.43 -15.18 4.98
CA ALA A 38 -18.32 -14.29 5.75
C ALA A 38 -17.52 -13.34 6.66
N GLU A 39 -16.40 -13.82 7.21
CA GLU A 39 -15.51 -13.05 8.09
C GLU A 39 -14.83 -11.90 7.31
N GLU A 40 -14.43 -12.15 6.09
CA GLU A 40 -13.83 -11.14 5.22
C GLU A 40 -14.84 -10.07 4.84
N ARG A 41 -16.04 -10.48 4.44
CA ARG A 41 -17.14 -9.56 4.12
C ARG A 41 -17.51 -8.68 5.31
N GLU A 42 -17.64 -9.26 6.51
CA GLU A 42 -17.91 -8.52 7.75
C GLU A 42 -16.78 -7.50 8.06
N LEU A 43 -15.53 -7.89 7.85
CA LEU A 43 -14.39 -7.00 8.06
C LEU A 43 -14.45 -5.81 7.11
N TRP A 44 -14.63 -6.03 5.81
CA TRP A 44 -14.71 -4.93 4.83
C TRP A 44 -15.95 -4.07 5.03
N ASP A 45 -17.09 -4.66 5.44
CA ASP A 45 -18.28 -3.91 5.83
C ASP A 45 -17.98 -2.94 6.98
N SER A 46 -17.29 -3.43 8.02
CA SER A 46 -16.91 -2.63 9.19
C SER A 46 -15.89 -1.53 8.88
N LEU A 47 -15.00 -1.75 7.92
CA LEU A 47 -13.95 -0.80 7.53
C LEU A 47 -14.40 0.20 6.46
N THR A 48 -15.47 -0.09 5.70
CA THR A 48 -15.92 0.79 4.62
C THR A 48 -16.47 2.12 5.16
N GLU A 49 -15.82 3.20 4.79
CA GLU A 49 -16.27 4.57 5.08
C GLU A 49 -17.28 4.98 4.00
N CYS A 50 -18.58 4.73 4.24
CA CYS A 50 -19.65 4.95 3.26
C CYS A 50 -19.74 6.40 2.79
N ASP A 51 -19.51 7.37 3.67
CA ASP A 51 -19.51 8.82 3.39
C ASP A 51 -18.33 9.24 2.51
N ARG A 52 -17.30 8.41 2.42
CA ARG A 52 -16.13 8.58 1.56
C ARG A 52 -16.13 7.65 0.34
N SER A 53 -17.21 6.89 0.15
CA SER A 53 -17.36 5.94 -0.94
C SER A 53 -18.42 6.41 -1.94
N LEU A 54 -18.20 6.09 -3.21
CA LEU A 54 -19.05 6.49 -4.33
C LEU A 54 -19.60 5.25 -5.03
N GLY A 55 -20.85 5.34 -5.47
CA GLY A 55 -21.45 4.39 -6.36
C GLY A 55 -22.07 5.06 -7.58
N VAL A 56 -22.11 4.34 -8.69
CA VAL A 56 -22.82 4.72 -9.91
C VAL A 56 -23.89 3.69 -10.18
N TRP A 57 -25.12 4.13 -10.43
CA TRP A 57 -26.28 3.26 -10.65
C TRP A 57 -26.88 3.47 -12.04
N ASP A 58 -27.37 2.38 -12.62
CA ASP A 58 -28.23 2.36 -13.81
C ASP A 58 -29.57 1.70 -13.38
N GLY A 59 -30.60 2.51 -13.13
CA GLY A 59 -31.77 2.08 -12.39
C GLY A 59 -31.40 1.62 -10.98
N ASP A 60 -31.77 0.39 -10.63
CA ASP A 60 -31.47 -0.23 -9.33
C ASP A 60 -30.11 -0.98 -9.31
N ALA A 61 -29.46 -1.10 -10.46
CA ALA A 61 -28.21 -1.82 -10.57
C ALA A 61 -27.01 -0.92 -10.28
N CYS A 62 -26.15 -1.29 -9.32
CA CYS A 62 -24.86 -0.66 -9.16
C CYS A 62 -23.93 -1.06 -10.32
N VAL A 63 -23.34 -0.09 -11.00
CA VAL A 63 -22.49 -0.30 -12.18
C VAL A 63 -21.09 0.27 -12.05
N GLY A 64 -20.81 0.96 -10.95
CA GLY A 64 -19.49 1.48 -10.63
C GLY A 64 -19.33 1.71 -9.13
N THR A 65 -18.13 1.40 -8.63
CA THR A 65 -17.74 1.54 -7.21
C THR A 65 -16.43 2.29 -7.10
N ALA A 66 -16.28 3.12 -6.07
CA ALA A 66 -14.99 3.70 -5.68
C ALA A 66 -15.06 4.05 -4.20
N GLY A 67 -14.10 3.57 -3.40
CA GLY A 67 -13.99 3.89 -1.98
C GLY A 67 -12.75 4.73 -1.68
N ALA A 68 -12.75 5.37 -0.52
CA ALA A 68 -11.57 6.02 0.03
C ALA A 68 -11.52 5.82 1.53
N PHE A 69 -10.39 5.33 2.04
CA PHE A 69 -10.14 5.22 3.47
C PHE A 69 -9.40 6.45 3.97
N SER A 70 -9.69 6.83 5.22
CA SER A 70 -8.98 7.90 5.92
C SER A 70 -7.64 7.39 6.45
N PHE A 71 -6.54 7.73 5.79
CA PHE A 71 -5.20 7.40 6.25
C PHE A 71 -4.38 8.64 6.57
N ARG A 72 -3.27 8.40 7.23
CA ARG A 72 -2.18 9.35 7.33
C ARG A 72 -0.92 8.70 6.77
N LEU A 73 -0.28 9.40 5.84
CA LEU A 73 0.92 8.95 5.15
C LEU A 73 2.15 9.61 5.77
N THR A 74 3.16 8.83 6.09
CA THR A 74 4.48 9.39 6.42
C THR A 74 5.16 9.87 5.15
N VAL A 75 5.58 11.14 5.15
CA VAL A 75 6.29 11.77 4.03
C VAL A 75 7.77 11.97 4.36
N PRO A 76 8.65 12.27 3.38
CA PRO A 76 10.04 12.61 3.62
C PRO A 76 10.19 13.72 4.68
N GLY A 77 10.98 13.43 5.73
CA GLY A 77 11.08 14.27 6.92
C GLY A 77 10.29 13.74 8.13
N GLY A 78 9.50 12.66 7.95
CA GLY A 78 8.79 11.98 9.03
C GLY A 78 7.45 12.58 9.41
N ALA A 79 7.01 13.65 8.72
CA ALA A 79 5.70 14.24 8.97
C ALA A 79 4.58 13.27 8.54
N SER A 80 3.48 13.25 9.32
CA SER A 80 2.30 12.45 9.07
C SER A 80 1.22 13.33 8.43
N VAL A 81 0.89 13.06 7.16
CA VAL A 81 0.01 13.88 6.33
C VAL A 81 -1.31 13.15 6.04
N PRO A 82 -2.47 13.80 6.15
CA PRO A 82 -3.74 13.20 5.74
C PRO A 82 -3.69 12.77 4.27
N ALA A 83 -4.18 11.57 3.99
CA ALA A 83 -4.18 11.01 2.64
C ALA A 83 -5.39 10.09 2.42
N ALA A 84 -6.11 10.29 1.32
CA ALA A 84 -7.17 9.38 0.91
C ALA A 84 -6.59 8.07 0.36
N GLY A 85 -6.87 6.96 1.03
CA GLY A 85 -6.54 5.62 0.55
C GLY A 85 -7.56 5.13 -0.46
N VAL A 86 -7.38 5.45 -1.74
CA VAL A 86 -8.31 5.08 -2.81
C VAL A 86 -8.31 3.58 -3.03
N THR A 87 -9.50 2.99 -3.03
CA THR A 87 -9.71 1.55 -3.08
C THR A 87 -11.05 1.18 -3.71
N MET A 88 -11.31 -0.13 -3.86
CA MET A 88 -12.60 -0.66 -4.28
C MET A 88 -13.13 0.00 -5.57
N VAL A 89 -12.21 0.34 -6.48
CA VAL A 89 -12.56 1.00 -7.75
C VAL A 89 -12.90 -0.06 -8.78
N SER A 90 -14.14 -0.06 -9.22
CA SER A 90 -14.60 -0.97 -10.26
C SER A 90 -15.62 -0.34 -11.21
N VAL A 91 -15.76 -0.92 -12.40
CA VAL A 91 -16.83 -0.62 -13.35
C VAL A 91 -17.34 -1.93 -13.93
N ALA A 92 -18.63 -2.16 -13.86
CA ALA A 92 -19.28 -3.32 -14.43
C ALA A 92 -18.89 -3.49 -15.91
N ALA A 93 -18.60 -4.72 -16.33
CA ALA A 93 -18.13 -5.03 -17.69
C ALA A 93 -19.06 -4.48 -18.80
N THR A 94 -20.36 -4.46 -18.54
CA THR A 94 -21.41 -3.92 -19.42
C THR A 94 -21.37 -2.39 -19.55
N HIS A 95 -20.68 -1.67 -18.64
CA HIS A 95 -20.65 -0.21 -18.58
C HIS A 95 -19.26 0.38 -18.82
N ARG A 96 -18.30 -0.45 -19.22
CA ARG A 96 -16.94 -0.01 -19.59
C ARG A 96 -16.97 0.95 -20.79
N ARG A 97 -15.99 1.89 -20.82
CA ARG A 97 -15.78 2.89 -21.88
C ARG A 97 -16.93 3.91 -22.04
N ARG A 98 -17.79 4.05 -21.03
CA ARG A 98 -18.89 5.03 -21.00
C ARG A 98 -18.59 6.22 -20.07
N GLY A 99 -17.34 6.45 -19.68
CA GLY A 99 -16.95 7.58 -18.82
C GLY A 99 -17.17 7.34 -17.32
N VAL A 100 -17.76 6.21 -16.88
CA VAL A 100 -18.09 5.92 -15.48
C VAL A 100 -16.87 6.07 -14.56
N LEU A 101 -15.74 5.44 -14.89
CA LEU A 101 -14.53 5.56 -14.09
C LEU A 101 -14.04 7.01 -14.02
N THR A 102 -14.05 7.73 -15.15
CA THR A 102 -13.60 9.13 -15.19
C THR A 102 -14.48 10.02 -14.33
N SER A 103 -15.80 9.83 -14.33
CA SER A 103 -16.71 10.61 -13.49
C SER A 103 -16.50 10.33 -12.00
N MET A 104 -16.31 9.05 -11.62
CA MET A 104 -16.00 8.68 -10.23
C MET A 104 -14.69 9.29 -9.75
N MET A 105 -13.62 9.15 -10.52
CA MET A 105 -12.30 9.70 -10.15
C MET A 105 -12.30 11.23 -10.07
N ARG A 106 -13.07 11.91 -10.95
CA ARG A 106 -13.25 13.36 -10.87
C ARG A 106 -13.91 13.76 -9.56
N ARG A 107 -15.06 13.18 -9.29
CA ARG A 107 -15.81 13.43 -8.06
C ARG A 107 -15.00 13.09 -6.82
N GLN A 108 -14.31 11.95 -6.80
CA GLN A 108 -13.49 11.51 -5.66
C GLN A 108 -12.35 12.48 -5.36
N LEU A 109 -11.62 12.97 -6.39
CA LEU A 109 -10.54 13.93 -6.17
C LEU A 109 -11.04 15.31 -5.75
N ASP A 110 -12.21 15.74 -6.23
CA ASP A 110 -12.88 16.94 -5.74
C ASP A 110 -13.26 16.79 -4.26
N ASP A 111 -13.82 15.63 -3.87
CA ASP A 111 -14.17 15.33 -2.47
C ASP A 111 -12.92 15.27 -1.57
N VAL A 112 -11.85 14.60 -1.99
CA VAL A 112 -10.56 14.53 -1.25
C VAL A 112 -9.99 15.94 -1.01
N ARG A 113 -10.07 16.79 -2.03
CA ARG A 113 -9.70 18.20 -1.89
C ARG A 113 -10.57 18.93 -0.87
N ALA A 114 -11.87 18.73 -0.93
CA ALA A 114 -12.82 19.35 0.00
C ALA A 114 -12.64 18.88 1.43
N TRP A 115 -12.16 17.65 1.65
CA TRP A 115 -11.78 17.13 2.97
C TRP A 115 -10.46 17.71 3.50
N GLY A 116 -9.73 18.49 2.69
CA GLY A 116 -8.45 19.09 3.07
C GLY A 116 -7.29 18.07 3.09
N GLU A 117 -7.41 16.98 2.35
CA GLU A 117 -6.36 15.98 2.21
C GLU A 117 -5.48 16.31 1.01
N PRO A 118 -4.19 16.67 1.19
CA PRO A 118 -3.33 17.08 0.10
C PRO A 118 -2.88 15.94 -0.79
N LEU A 119 -3.13 14.69 -0.38
CA LEU A 119 -2.68 13.48 -1.07
C LEU A 119 -3.82 12.48 -1.23
N ALA A 120 -3.81 11.76 -2.36
CA ALA A 120 -4.50 10.50 -2.52
C ALA A 120 -3.48 9.42 -2.87
N VAL A 121 -3.67 8.21 -2.32
CA VAL A 121 -2.76 7.08 -2.51
C VAL A 121 -3.53 5.83 -2.88
N LEU A 122 -2.91 4.91 -3.61
CA LEU A 122 -3.47 3.60 -3.93
C LEU A 122 -2.38 2.58 -4.25
N THR A 123 -2.74 1.30 -4.20
CA THR A 123 -2.00 0.22 -4.86
C THR A 123 -2.80 -0.23 -6.08
N ALA A 124 -2.13 -0.37 -7.23
CA ALA A 124 -2.81 -0.61 -8.49
C ALA A 124 -2.91 -2.12 -8.80
N SER A 125 -4.14 -2.61 -9.03
CA SER A 125 -4.34 -3.92 -9.67
C SER A 125 -3.97 -3.86 -11.16
N GLU A 126 -4.30 -2.72 -11.82
CA GLU A 126 -3.95 -2.45 -13.21
C GLU A 126 -3.19 -1.11 -13.33
N PRO A 127 -1.85 -1.12 -13.34
CA PRO A 127 -1.02 0.09 -13.32
C PRO A 127 -1.32 1.10 -14.43
N ALA A 128 -1.73 0.63 -15.62
CA ALA A 128 -2.02 1.48 -16.78
C ALA A 128 -3.24 2.42 -16.59
N ILE A 129 -4.08 2.16 -15.57
CA ILE A 129 -5.33 2.91 -15.38
C ILE A 129 -5.08 4.29 -14.77
N TYR A 130 -4.25 4.36 -13.73
CA TYR A 130 -4.26 5.50 -12.80
C TYR A 130 -3.38 6.68 -13.23
N GLY A 131 -2.42 6.46 -14.13
CA GLY A 131 -1.54 7.51 -14.64
C GLY A 131 -2.29 8.68 -15.30
N ARG A 132 -3.41 8.41 -15.99
CA ARG A 132 -4.27 9.43 -16.61
C ARG A 132 -5.03 10.32 -15.64
N PHE A 133 -5.11 9.90 -14.37
CA PHE A 133 -5.70 10.68 -13.28
C PHE A 133 -4.63 11.38 -12.42
N GLY A 134 -3.36 11.29 -12.83
CA GLY A 134 -2.24 11.96 -12.19
C GLY A 134 -1.56 11.18 -11.06
N TYR A 135 -1.88 9.89 -10.88
CA TYR A 135 -1.16 9.03 -9.93
C TYR A 135 0.18 8.59 -10.51
N GLY A 136 1.25 8.75 -9.75
CA GLY A 136 2.60 8.27 -10.07
C GLY A 136 3.03 7.14 -9.13
N ALA A 137 3.75 6.14 -9.64
CA ALA A 137 4.31 5.06 -8.82
C ALA A 137 5.44 5.63 -7.95
N ALA A 138 5.17 5.85 -6.67
CA ALA A 138 6.08 6.54 -5.76
C ALA A 138 6.97 5.58 -4.95
N THR A 139 6.54 4.32 -4.81
CA THR A 139 7.35 3.29 -4.16
C THR A 139 7.34 2.00 -4.97
N PHE A 140 8.35 1.18 -4.72
CA PHE A 140 8.47 -0.17 -5.25
C PHE A 140 8.65 -1.15 -4.09
N GLN A 141 8.38 -2.43 -4.38
CA GLN A 141 8.56 -3.52 -3.43
C GLN A 141 9.35 -4.65 -4.06
N LEU A 142 10.10 -5.37 -3.22
CA LEU A 142 10.78 -6.60 -3.59
C LEU A 142 9.98 -7.81 -3.13
N ASN A 143 9.86 -8.79 -4.03
CA ASN A 143 9.42 -10.13 -3.72
C ASN A 143 10.59 -11.08 -3.95
N ALA A 144 10.73 -12.12 -3.15
CA ALA A 144 11.81 -13.10 -3.29
C ALA A 144 11.30 -14.52 -3.07
N GLU A 145 11.89 -15.46 -3.81
CA GLU A 145 11.73 -16.90 -3.60
C GLU A 145 13.11 -17.50 -3.31
N ILE A 146 13.37 -17.80 -2.06
CA ILE A 146 14.68 -18.20 -1.57
C ILE A 146 14.73 -19.71 -1.41
N ASP A 147 15.68 -20.37 -2.08
CA ASP A 147 16.01 -21.79 -1.86
C ASP A 147 16.87 -21.90 -0.59
N THR A 148 16.24 -22.23 0.55
CA THR A 148 16.91 -22.32 1.85
C THR A 148 17.88 -23.50 1.98
N THR A 149 17.86 -24.42 1.02
CA THR A 149 18.82 -25.53 0.97
C THR A 149 20.19 -25.09 0.40
N ARG A 150 20.19 -24.04 -0.41
CA ARG A 150 21.36 -23.51 -1.13
C ARG A 150 21.80 -22.12 -0.70
N VAL A 151 20.87 -21.34 -0.14
CA VAL A 151 21.17 -20.01 0.42
C VAL A 151 21.27 -20.14 1.94
N ARG A 152 22.29 -19.54 2.51
CA ARG A 152 22.50 -19.46 3.95
C ARG A 152 22.52 -18.00 4.38
N LEU A 153 22.21 -17.74 5.62
CA LEU A 153 22.45 -16.42 6.20
C LEU A 153 23.96 -16.28 6.47
N ALA A 154 24.49 -15.15 6.05
CA ALA A 154 25.90 -14.76 6.26
C ALA A 154 26.07 -14.14 7.67
N SER A 155 26.91 -13.14 7.80
CA SER A 155 27.13 -12.44 9.08
C SER A 155 25.86 -11.76 9.56
N LEU A 156 25.37 -12.17 10.73
CA LEU A 156 24.20 -11.54 11.36
C LEU A 156 24.63 -10.31 12.17
N PRO A 157 23.78 -9.30 12.32
CA PRO A 157 24.02 -8.14 13.17
C PRO A 157 24.32 -8.53 14.62
N ALA A 158 25.14 -7.75 15.30
CA ALA A 158 25.38 -7.92 16.73
C ALA A 158 24.05 -7.80 17.51
N GLY A 159 23.90 -8.60 18.57
CA GLY A 159 22.68 -8.66 19.37
C GLY A 159 21.58 -9.55 18.79
N THR A 160 21.77 -10.21 17.65
CA THR A 160 20.79 -11.16 17.10
C THR A 160 20.56 -12.36 18.04
N ASP A 161 21.60 -12.81 18.76
CA ASP A 161 21.49 -13.92 19.70
C ASP A 161 20.86 -13.52 21.04
N ASP A 162 20.73 -12.24 21.33
CA ASP A 162 20.04 -11.71 22.52
C ASP A 162 18.52 -11.62 22.32
N VAL A 163 18.04 -11.86 21.10
CA VAL A 163 16.61 -11.84 20.78
C VAL A 163 16.01 -13.21 21.02
N ARG A 164 15.06 -13.28 21.95
CA ARG A 164 14.26 -14.46 22.21
C ARG A 164 13.07 -14.51 21.26
N LEU A 165 12.79 -15.69 20.70
CA LEU A 165 11.62 -15.92 19.86
C LEU A 165 10.55 -16.71 20.62
N ARG A 166 9.29 -16.27 20.48
CA ARG A 166 8.14 -16.91 21.13
C ARG A 166 6.98 -17.04 20.13
N TYR A 167 6.44 -18.25 20.03
CA TYR A 167 5.19 -18.46 19.30
C TYR A 167 4.02 -17.77 19.99
N ALA A 168 3.10 -17.25 19.19
CA ALA A 168 1.87 -16.65 19.65
C ALA A 168 0.71 -16.97 18.71
N VAL A 169 -0.50 -16.97 19.22
CA VAL A 169 -1.72 -17.01 18.41
C VAL A 169 -1.89 -15.63 17.77
N PRO A 170 -1.99 -15.52 16.43
CA PRO A 170 -2.03 -14.22 15.75
C PRO A 170 -3.11 -13.26 16.30
N ALA A 171 -4.30 -13.77 16.61
CA ALA A 171 -5.41 -12.98 17.14
C ALA A 171 -5.15 -12.45 18.56
N ASP A 172 -4.43 -13.19 19.39
CA ASP A 172 -4.18 -12.82 20.80
C ASP A 172 -3.10 -11.73 20.95
N VAL A 173 -2.34 -11.45 19.88
CA VAL A 173 -1.20 -10.51 19.89
C VAL A 173 -1.37 -9.36 18.89
N LEU A 174 -2.62 -9.06 18.52
CA LEU A 174 -2.92 -7.97 17.59
C LEU A 174 -2.34 -6.64 18.07
N ASP A 175 -2.68 -6.25 19.29
CA ASP A 175 -2.26 -4.97 19.87
C ASP A 175 -0.73 -4.86 19.97
N VAL A 176 -0.07 -5.96 20.32
CA VAL A 176 1.39 -6.01 20.43
C VAL A 176 2.06 -5.83 19.06
N CYS A 177 1.54 -6.51 18.03
CA CYS A 177 2.05 -6.38 16.67
C CYS A 177 1.76 -4.99 16.09
N GLU A 178 0.59 -4.42 16.38
CA GLU A 178 0.23 -3.07 15.93
C GLU A 178 1.09 -2.00 16.62
N ALA A 179 1.42 -2.19 17.90
CA ALA A 179 2.34 -1.29 18.62
C ALA A 179 3.74 -1.28 17.99
N VAL A 180 4.26 -2.44 17.54
CA VAL A 180 5.52 -2.50 16.78
C VAL A 180 5.39 -1.79 15.44
N TYR A 181 4.32 -2.03 14.69
CA TYR A 181 4.07 -1.37 13.42
C TYR A 181 3.98 0.14 13.57
N ALA A 182 3.22 0.63 14.55
CA ALA A 182 3.00 2.05 14.80
C ALA A 182 4.31 2.81 15.11
N GLN A 183 5.27 2.16 15.78
CA GLN A 183 6.59 2.75 16.03
C GLN A 183 7.41 2.91 14.74
N LEU A 184 7.20 2.06 13.73
CA LEU A 184 7.90 2.14 12.46
C LEU A 184 7.30 3.17 11.51
N VAL A 185 6.01 3.48 11.64
CA VAL A 185 5.30 4.39 10.73
C VAL A 185 6.04 5.72 10.54
N PRO A 186 6.50 6.45 11.59
CA PRO A 186 7.18 7.74 11.41
C PRO A 186 8.57 7.64 10.79
N SER A 187 9.18 6.44 10.82
CA SER A 187 10.57 6.26 10.42
C SER A 187 10.75 6.09 8.90
N ARG A 188 9.66 5.83 8.16
CA ARG A 188 9.77 5.48 6.75
C ARG A 188 8.72 6.17 5.88
N PRO A 189 9.12 7.01 4.90
CA PRO A 189 8.22 7.57 3.92
C PRO A 189 7.43 6.48 3.18
N GLY A 190 6.14 6.70 3.01
CA GLY A 190 5.24 5.75 2.37
C GLY A 190 4.51 4.80 3.32
N MET A 191 4.87 4.75 4.60
CA MET A 191 4.09 4.01 5.59
C MET A 191 2.79 4.74 5.95
N LEU A 192 1.73 3.95 6.12
CA LEU A 192 0.40 4.44 6.46
C LEU A 192 0.12 4.18 7.93
N ALA A 193 -0.26 5.22 8.67
CA ALA A 193 -0.86 5.04 9.98
C ALA A 193 -2.27 4.48 9.80
N ARG A 194 -2.55 3.37 10.47
CA ARG A 194 -3.82 2.65 10.36
C ARG A 194 -4.86 3.26 11.29
N GLN A 195 -6.11 3.24 10.84
CA GLN A 195 -7.26 3.51 11.70
C GLN A 195 -7.61 2.27 12.54
N PRO A 196 -8.29 2.43 13.68
CA PRO A 196 -8.76 1.30 14.47
C PRO A 196 -9.56 0.29 13.63
N GLY A 197 -9.30 -1.00 13.86
CA GLY A 197 -9.90 -2.10 13.09
C GLY A 197 -9.04 -2.62 11.95
N TRP A 198 -8.11 -1.81 11.42
CA TRP A 198 -7.22 -2.21 10.33
C TRP A 198 -6.21 -3.29 10.73
N GLU A 199 -5.86 -3.39 12.01
CA GLU A 199 -5.00 -4.45 12.55
C GLU A 199 -5.58 -5.85 12.29
N ARG A 200 -6.91 -5.97 12.19
CA ARG A 200 -7.62 -7.22 11.91
C ARG A 200 -7.36 -7.77 10.52
N VAL A 201 -7.08 -6.91 9.54
CA VAL A 201 -6.75 -7.32 8.16
C VAL A 201 -5.53 -8.23 8.15
N GLY A 202 -4.54 -7.95 8.99
CA GLY A 202 -3.29 -8.73 9.05
C GLY A 202 -3.44 -10.13 9.67
N VAL A 203 -4.58 -10.47 10.24
CA VAL A 203 -4.86 -11.78 10.85
C VAL A 203 -6.07 -12.50 10.25
N LEU A 204 -6.69 -11.90 9.23
CA LEU A 204 -7.74 -12.56 8.46
C LEU A 204 -7.17 -13.83 7.81
N ASP A 205 -7.76 -14.98 8.11
CA ASP A 205 -7.22 -16.28 7.70
C ASP A 205 -8.31 -17.31 7.36
N PRO A 206 -9.20 -17.01 6.39
CA PRO A 206 -10.23 -17.95 5.99
C PRO A 206 -9.62 -19.21 5.37
N GLU A 207 -10.14 -20.37 5.76
CA GLU A 207 -9.62 -21.67 5.31
C GLU A 207 -9.64 -21.83 3.79
N SER A 208 -10.66 -21.28 3.13
CA SER A 208 -10.82 -21.28 1.67
C SER A 208 -9.64 -20.63 0.92
N GLU A 209 -8.93 -19.70 1.56
CA GLU A 209 -7.83 -18.95 0.93
C GLU A 209 -6.44 -19.51 1.22
N ARG A 210 -6.34 -20.48 2.13
CA ARG A 210 -5.03 -21.06 2.53
C ARG A 210 -4.37 -21.86 1.41
N ASN A 211 -5.11 -22.31 0.41
CA ASN A 211 -4.59 -23.07 -0.74
C ASN A 211 -3.71 -24.27 -0.34
N GLY A 212 -4.11 -24.97 0.74
CA GLY A 212 -3.39 -26.10 1.31
C GLY A 212 -2.19 -25.72 2.19
N ALA A 213 -2.04 -24.46 2.55
CA ALA A 213 -1.10 -24.04 3.59
C ALA A 213 -1.72 -24.17 4.99
N SER A 214 -0.86 -24.09 6.00
CA SER A 214 -1.27 -24.06 7.41
C SER A 214 -2.14 -22.83 7.72
N PRO A 215 -2.89 -22.85 8.84
CA PRO A 215 -3.37 -21.61 9.42
C PRO A 215 -2.23 -20.61 9.62
N LEU A 216 -2.58 -19.33 9.69
CA LEU A 216 -1.62 -18.26 9.95
C LEU A 216 -0.92 -18.50 11.29
N GLN A 217 0.39 -18.40 11.29
CA GLN A 217 1.25 -18.53 12.47
C GLN A 217 1.89 -17.17 12.78
N CYS A 218 2.20 -16.95 14.05
CA CYS A 218 2.91 -15.75 14.50
C CYS A 218 4.08 -16.12 15.41
N VAL A 219 5.21 -15.49 15.18
CA VAL A 219 6.37 -15.49 16.07
C VAL A 219 6.69 -14.07 16.49
N LEU A 220 6.85 -13.84 17.79
CA LEU A 220 7.30 -12.58 18.37
C LEU A 220 8.81 -12.65 18.63
N ALA A 221 9.48 -11.54 18.36
CA ALA A 221 10.86 -11.29 18.74
C ALA A 221 10.88 -10.39 19.98
N GLU A 222 11.48 -10.88 21.06
CA GLU A 222 11.48 -10.21 22.37
C GLU A 222 12.92 -9.93 22.83
N ARG A 223 13.13 -8.77 23.44
CA ARG A 223 14.39 -8.40 24.09
C ARG A 223 14.10 -7.63 25.37
N GLY A 224 14.72 -8.06 26.47
CA GLY A 224 14.50 -7.43 27.80
C GLY A 224 13.07 -7.50 28.31
N GLY A 225 12.26 -8.44 27.81
CA GLY A 225 10.84 -8.58 28.16
C GLY A 225 9.88 -7.78 27.29
N GLU A 226 10.39 -6.99 26.34
CA GLU A 226 9.60 -6.21 25.41
C GLU A 226 9.59 -6.84 24.01
N THR A 227 8.50 -6.72 23.28
CA THR A 227 8.40 -7.16 21.88
C THR A 227 9.03 -6.11 20.98
N VAL A 228 10.07 -6.53 20.25
CA VAL A 228 10.84 -5.68 19.33
C VAL A 228 10.62 -6.06 17.87
N GLY A 229 9.79 -7.08 17.60
CA GLY A 229 9.46 -7.49 16.24
C GLY A 229 8.49 -8.66 16.21
N TYR A 230 7.96 -8.94 15.03
CA TYR A 230 7.13 -10.11 14.79
C TYR A 230 7.21 -10.55 13.33
N ALA A 231 6.87 -11.81 13.08
CA ALA A 231 6.58 -12.31 11.74
C ALA A 231 5.32 -13.18 11.76
N ARG A 232 4.44 -12.93 10.78
CA ARG A 232 3.27 -13.74 10.47
C ARG A 232 3.56 -14.50 9.18
N TYR A 233 3.35 -15.80 9.20
CA TYR A 233 3.71 -16.66 8.09
C TYR A 233 2.80 -17.89 8.00
N ARG A 234 2.84 -18.56 6.85
CA ARG A 234 2.20 -19.85 6.63
C ARG A 234 3.21 -20.85 6.12
N VAL A 235 2.98 -22.13 6.41
CA VAL A 235 3.76 -23.24 5.88
C VAL A 235 2.88 -24.08 4.97
N LYS A 236 3.25 -24.21 3.72
CA LYS A 236 2.64 -25.17 2.80
C LYS A 236 3.49 -26.43 2.77
N PRO A 237 3.01 -27.56 3.28
CA PRO A 237 3.73 -28.81 3.21
C PRO A 237 3.99 -29.24 1.76
N GLY A 238 5.12 -29.87 1.53
CA GLY A 238 5.47 -30.43 0.24
C GLY A 238 6.39 -31.64 0.43
N TRP A 239 6.23 -32.64 -0.43
CA TRP A 239 7.03 -33.86 -0.39
C TRP A 239 7.37 -34.33 -1.80
N GLU A 240 8.63 -34.69 -2.01
CA GLU A 240 9.15 -35.28 -3.21
C GLU A 240 9.84 -36.60 -2.85
N LEU A 241 10.25 -37.38 -3.86
CA LEU A 241 11.00 -38.62 -3.64
C LEU A 241 12.32 -38.37 -2.88
N THR A 242 12.88 -37.17 -2.98
CA THR A 242 14.13 -36.76 -2.37
C THR A 242 13.95 -36.25 -0.92
N GLY A 243 12.73 -36.07 -0.45
CA GLY A 243 12.41 -35.58 0.90
C GLY A 243 11.39 -34.45 0.93
N ALA A 244 11.34 -33.79 2.08
CA ALA A 244 10.43 -32.66 2.29
C ALA A 244 10.90 -31.42 1.49
N ASN A 245 9.94 -30.73 0.86
CA ASN A 245 10.18 -29.51 0.06
C ASN A 245 9.12 -28.43 0.34
N GLY A 246 8.63 -28.37 1.57
CA GLY A 246 7.65 -27.38 1.99
C GLY A 246 8.08 -25.94 1.72
N THR A 247 7.11 -25.04 1.72
CA THR A 247 7.31 -23.59 1.47
C THR A 247 6.83 -22.79 2.67
N VAL A 248 7.67 -21.93 3.20
CA VAL A 248 7.31 -20.88 4.16
C VAL A 248 6.96 -19.61 3.37
N THR A 249 5.77 -19.06 3.57
CA THR A 249 5.38 -17.76 3.01
C THR A 249 5.23 -16.75 4.14
N VAL A 250 6.00 -15.67 4.09
CA VAL A 250 5.89 -14.55 5.03
C VAL A 250 4.80 -13.62 4.54
N GLU A 251 3.72 -13.53 5.32
CA GLU A 251 2.58 -12.66 5.01
C GLU A 251 2.83 -11.23 5.49
N ASN A 252 3.42 -11.08 6.67
CA ASN A 252 3.77 -9.78 7.24
C ASN A 252 4.89 -9.95 8.27
N SER A 253 5.83 -9.02 8.30
CA SER A 253 6.83 -8.92 9.38
C SER A 253 7.25 -7.49 9.62
N ALA A 254 7.58 -7.18 10.87
CA ALA A 254 8.09 -5.89 11.30
C ALA A 254 9.09 -6.08 12.43
N ALA A 255 10.15 -5.28 12.44
CA ALA A 255 11.16 -5.29 13.50
C ALA A 255 11.67 -3.87 13.74
N LEU A 256 11.88 -3.52 15.02
CA LEU A 256 12.30 -2.18 15.42
C LEU A 256 13.80 -1.94 15.20
N ASP A 257 14.57 -3.00 15.02
CA ASP A 257 16.01 -2.92 14.77
C ASP A 257 16.55 -4.09 13.93
N PRO A 258 17.73 -3.96 13.34
CA PRO A 258 18.32 -4.98 12.46
C PRO A 258 18.56 -6.35 13.14
N ALA A 259 18.83 -6.39 14.44
CA ALA A 259 19.08 -7.64 15.16
C ALA A 259 17.80 -8.45 15.35
N ALA A 260 16.68 -7.76 15.63
CA ALA A 260 15.36 -8.38 15.71
C ALA A 260 14.91 -8.90 14.32
N ASP A 261 15.10 -8.11 13.24
CA ASP A 261 14.77 -8.55 11.87
C ASP A 261 15.60 -9.78 11.47
N ALA A 262 16.91 -9.78 11.76
CA ALA A 262 17.78 -10.91 11.48
C ALA A 262 17.44 -12.17 12.29
N ALA A 263 16.99 -12.02 13.55
CA ALA A 263 16.53 -13.15 14.36
C ALA A 263 15.26 -13.79 13.79
N LEU A 264 14.30 -12.97 13.37
CA LEU A 264 13.07 -13.43 12.70
C LEU A 264 13.41 -14.12 11.37
N LEU A 265 14.27 -13.52 10.56
CA LEU A 265 14.71 -14.11 9.29
C LEU A 265 15.41 -15.45 9.51
N ARG A 266 16.32 -15.56 10.48
CA ARG A 266 17.02 -16.80 10.84
C ARG A 266 16.04 -17.90 11.25
N PHE A 267 15.02 -17.54 12.03
CA PHE A 267 13.96 -18.48 12.40
C PHE A 267 13.21 -19.00 11.18
N LEU A 268 12.79 -18.10 10.28
CA LEU A 268 12.03 -18.45 9.06
C LEU A 268 12.85 -19.34 8.11
N PHE A 269 14.17 -19.12 8.04
CA PHE A 269 15.08 -19.99 7.28
C PHE A 269 15.25 -21.39 7.88
N GLY A 270 15.06 -21.51 9.20
CA GLY A 270 15.27 -22.72 9.96
C GLY A 270 14.02 -23.58 10.20
N ILE A 271 12.89 -23.26 9.59
CA ILE A 271 11.66 -24.03 9.75
C ILE A 271 11.83 -25.41 9.10
N ASP A 272 11.71 -26.46 9.89
CA ASP A 272 11.89 -27.85 9.45
C ASP A 272 10.91 -28.26 8.35
N LEU A 273 11.32 -29.24 7.54
CA LEU A 273 10.54 -29.82 6.44
C LEU A 273 10.19 -28.82 5.33
N THR A 274 10.95 -27.72 5.24
CA THR A 274 10.81 -26.72 4.19
C THR A 274 12.11 -26.53 3.44
N SER A 275 12.02 -26.14 2.16
CA SER A 275 13.16 -25.86 1.29
C SER A 275 13.06 -24.51 0.61
N LYS A 276 11.94 -23.81 0.81
CA LYS A 276 11.66 -22.52 0.17
C LYS A 276 11.11 -21.51 1.17
N LEU A 277 11.65 -20.30 1.13
CA LEU A 277 11.12 -19.13 1.83
C LEU A 277 10.67 -18.09 0.81
N VAL A 278 9.40 -17.68 0.89
CA VAL A 278 8.79 -16.66 0.05
C VAL A 278 8.63 -15.38 0.86
N LEU A 279 9.29 -14.32 0.44
CA LEU A 279 9.15 -12.97 0.98
C LEU A 279 8.33 -12.14 0.00
N ARG A 280 7.31 -11.44 0.49
CA ARG A 280 6.45 -10.57 -0.31
C ARG A 280 6.41 -9.16 0.25
N GLY A 281 6.26 -8.18 -0.64
CA GLY A 281 6.04 -6.80 -0.25
C GLY A 281 7.15 -6.16 0.56
N ARG A 282 8.40 -6.65 0.43
CA ARG A 282 9.54 -6.11 1.19
C ARG A 282 10.03 -4.79 0.59
N PRO A 283 10.51 -3.87 1.42
CA PRO A 283 11.15 -2.65 0.93
C PRO A 283 12.31 -2.95 -0.03
N VAL A 284 12.56 -2.06 -0.99
CA VAL A 284 13.63 -2.22 -1.98
C VAL A 284 15.04 -2.17 -1.37
N ASP A 285 15.19 -1.55 -0.21
CA ASP A 285 16.41 -1.41 0.58
C ASP A 285 16.44 -2.32 1.81
N ASP A 286 15.60 -3.36 1.83
CA ASP A 286 15.50 -4.29 2.94
C ASP A 286 16.82 -5.02 3.21
N ALA A 287 17.18 -5.13 4.49
CA ALA A 287 18.46 -5.67 4.95
C ALA A 287 18.68 -7.14 4.61
N TRP A 288 17.61 -7.95 4.42
CA TRP A 288 17.76 -9.38 4.07
C TRP A 288 18.66 -9.60 2.86
N GLN A 289 18.66 -8.66 1.89
CA GLN A 289 19.48 -8.75 0.67
C GLN A 289 20.98 -8.83 0.97
N TYR A 290 21.43 -8.26 2.07
CA TYR A 290 22.81 -8.23 2.51
C TYR A 290 23.16 -9.35 3.48
N LEU A 291 22.14 -10.05 4.01
CA LEU A 291 22.34 -11.15 4.96
C LEU A 291 22.43 -12.52 4.27
N VAL A 292 22.03 -12.61 3.00
CA VAL A 292 22.04 -13.88 2.27
C VAL A 292 23.38 -14.14 1.56
N SER A 293 23.79 -15.41 1.51
CA SER A 293 25.06 -15.82 0.88
C SER A 293 25.07 -15.70 -0.65
N ASP A 294 23.90 -15.71 -1.30
CA ASP A 294 23.75 -15.63 -2.76
C ASP A 294 22.41 -14.99 -3.14
N ILE A 295 22.45 -13.71 -3.42
CA ILE A 295 21.24 -12.94 -3.81
C ILE A 295 20.60 -13.44 -5.12
N ARG A 296 21.37 -14.00 -6.06
CA ARG A 296 20.82 -14.49 -7.33
C ARG A 296 19.92 -15.69 -7.11
N ARG A 297 20.20 -16.51 -6.12
CA ARG A 297 19.38 -17.67 -5.74
C ARG A 297 18.13 -17.28 -4.93
N CYS A 298 18.01 -16.03 -4.54
CA CYS A 298 16.82 -15.48 -3.91
C CYS A 298 15.78 -14.97 -4.92
N GLN A 299 16.12 -14.94 -6.21
CA GLN A 299 15.22 -14.51 -7.30
C GLN A 299 14.49 -13.19 -7.00
N PRO A 300 15.16 -12.10 -6.63
CA PRO A 300 14.51 -10.85 -6.30
C PRO A 300 13.75 -10.30 -7.51
N ARG A 301 12.48 -9.93 -7.30
CA ARG A 301 11.60 -9.37 -8.32
C ARG A 301 11.06 -8.03 -7.85
N LEU A 302 11.32 -6.99 -8.61
CA LEU A 302 10.80 -5.65 -8.35
C LEU A 302 9.37 -5.54 -8.87
N ARG A 303 8.50 -4.90 -8.08
CA ARG A 303 7.14 -4.54 -8.47
C ARG A 303 6.84 -3.13 -7.96
N ASP A 304 5.99 -2.39 -8.69
CA ASP A 304 5.36 -1.17 -8.20
C ASP A 304 4.52 -1.45 -6.95
N SER A 305 4.43 -0.45 -6.08
CA SER A 305 3.70 -0.57 -4.81
C SER A 305 2.76 0.61 -4.61
N LEU A 306 3.12 1.62 -3.82
CA LEU A 306 2.25 2.75 -3.55
C LEU A 306 2.33 3.78 -4.67
N TYR A 307 1.17 4.16 -5.19
CA TYR A 307 1.00 5.30 -6.10
C TYR A 307 0.57 6.52 -5.30
N VAL A 308 1.11 7.66 -5.63
CA VAL A 308 0.78 8.94 -5.00
C VAL A 308 0.21 9.91 -6.04
N ARG A 309 -0.86 10.60 -5.65
CA ARG A 309 -1.47 11.70 -6.36
C ARG A 309 -1.45 12.93 -5.47
N PRO A 310 -0.62 13.95 -5.75
CA PRO A 310 -0.75 15.26 -5.12
C PRO A 310 -2.10 15.89 -5.50
N VAL A 311 -3.01 15.99 -4.56
CA VAL A 311 -4.34 16.60 -4.76
C VAL A 311 -4.26 18.12 -4.61
N GLU A 312 -3.43 18.59 -3.68
CA GLU A 312 -3.05 20.00 -3.51
C GLU A 312 -1.51 20.08 -3.55
N VAL A 313 -0.95 20.49 -4.67
CA VAL A 313 0.51 20.50 -4.93
C VAL A 313 1.26 21.33 -3.87
N GLY A 314 0.79 22.55 -3.59
CA GLY A 314 1.42 23.42 -2.59
C GLY A 314 1.51 22.75 -1.22
N ALA A 315 0.37 22.37 -0.66
CA ALA A 315 0.30 21.73 0.66
C ALA A 315 1.06 20.39 0.72
N ALA A 316 1.03 19.61 -0.38
CA ALA A 316 1.77 18.35 -0.45
C ALA A 316 3.29 18.58 -0.36
N LEU A 317 3.85 19.53 -1.10
CA LEU A 317 5.29 19.81 -1.09
C LEU A 317 5.74 20.52 0.19
N GLU A 318 4.91 21.37 0.76
CA GLU A 318 5.17 22.08 2.02
C GLU A 318 5.22 21.12 3.21
N ALA A 319 4.48 20.01 3.17
CA ALA A 319 4.46 19.02 4.25
C ALA A 319 5.76 18.21 4.38
N ARG A 320 6.68 18.32 3.43
CA ARG A 320 7.96 17.61 3.44
C ARG A 320 9.07 18.45 4.03
N THR A 321 10.16 17.79 4.44
CA THR A 321 11.46 18.44 4.61
C THR A 321 12.45 17.96 3.53
N TYR A 322 13.53 18.71 3.35
CA TYR A 322 14.52 18.48 2.28
C TYR A 322 15.91 18.40 2.90
N GLN A 323 16.66 17.35 2.59
CA GLN A 323 18.00 17.11 3.17
C GLN A 323 19.01 18.24 2.88
N THR A 324 18.86 18.86 1.70
CA THR A 324 19.67 20.02 1.30
C THR A 324 18.74 21.19 1.04
N PRO A 325 19.20 22.45 1.26
CA PRO A 325 18.42 23.61 0.89
C PRO A 325 17.99 23.55 -0.59
N VAL A 326 16.72 23.80 -0.85
CA VAL A 326 16.12 23.84 -2.17
C VAL A 326 15.41 25.17 -2.36
N ASP A 327 15.55 25.76 -3.54
CA ASP A 327 14.77 26.89 -4.02
C ASP A 327 14.58 26.67 -5.53
N VAL A 328 13.38 26.24 -5.95
CA VAL A 328 13.10 25.80 -7.32
C VAL A 328 11.69 26.17 -7.72
N VAL A 329 11.51 26.56 -8.97
CA VAL A 329 10.20 26.82 -9.57
C VAL A 329 9.81 25.64 -10.47
N PHE A 330 8.75 24.95 -10.08
CA PHE A 330 8.13 23.90 -10.91
C PHE A 330 7.02 24.51 -11.78
N GLU A 331 6.97 24.16 -13.05
CA GLU A 331 5.77 24.29 -13.87
C GLU A 331 5.05 22.94 -13.90
N VAL A 332 3.92 22.85 -13.20
CA VAL A 332 3.16 21.62 -13.04
C VAL A 332 2.04 21.55 -14.06
N GLU A 333 1.99 20.47 -14.84
CA GLU A 333 0.87 20.14 -15.72
C GLU A 333 -0.10 19.20 -15.02
N ASP A 334 -1.38 19.60 -14.95
CA ASP A 334 -2.45 18.77 -14.39
C ASP A 334 -3.77 19.02 -15.14
N ALA A 335 -3.97 18.28 -16.21
CA ALA A 335 -5.20 18.37 -17.00
C ALA A 335 -6.43 17.80 -16.27
N PHE A 336 -6.21 16.87 -15.32
CA PHE A 336 -7.31 16.26 -14.59
C PHE A 336 -7.79 17.10 -13.42
N CYS A 337 -6.89 17.76 -12.69
CA CYS A 337 -7.19 18.69 -11.60
C CYS A 337 -6.58 20.07 -11.88
N PRO A 338 -7.26 20.90 -12.69
CA PRO A 338 -6.66 22.15 -13.22
C PRO A 338 -6.20 23.16 -12.15
N TRP A 339 -6.73 23.05 -10.93
CA TRP A 339 -6.30 23.90 -9.81
C TRP A 339 -4.84 23.70 -9.40
N ASN A 340 -4.22 22.57 -9.77
CA ASN A 340 -2.80 22.32 -9.56
C ASN A 340 -1.90 22.87 -10.68
N ALA A 341 -2.45 23.03 -11.88
CA ALA A 341 -1.66 23.45 -13.03
C ALA A 341 -1.08 24.86 -12.85
N GLY A 342 0.15 25.07 -13.31
CA GLY A 342 0.87 26.34 -13.26
C GLY A 342 2.13 26.28 -12.42
N ARG A 343 2.69 27.46 -12.08
CA ARG A 343 4.00 27.56 -11.48
C ARG A 343 3.93 27.63 -9.95
N TRP A 344 4.84 26.87 -9.34
CA TRP A 344 4.96 26.72 -7.89
C TRP A 344 6.42 26.91 -7.50
N ARG A 345 6.71 27.86 -6.62
CA ARG A 345 8.03 28.02 -6.01
C ARG A 345 8.08 27.24 -4.73
N LEU A 346 8.97 26.26 -4.69
CA LEU A 346 9.31 25.48 -3.51
C LEU A 346 10.60 26.03 -2.92
N SER A 347 10.57 26.48 -1.67
CA SER A 347 11.73 26.86 -0.89
C SER A 347 11.72 26.10 0.43
N GLY A 348 12.82 25.40 0.77
CA GLY A 348 12.85 24.61 2.01
C GLY A 348 14.21 24.00 2.30
N ASP A 349 14.30 23.40 3.49
CA ASP A 349 15.47 22.72 4.00
C ASP A 349 15.07 21.58 4.97
N ALA A 350 15.99 21.12 5.81
CA ALA A 350 15.76 20.08 6.81
C ALA A 350 14.79 20.51 7.96
N LYS A 351 14.44 21.79 8.05
CA LYS A 351 13.57 22.33 9.10
C LYS A 351 12.12 22.52 8.64
N GLY A 352 11.90 22.63 7.33
CA GLY A 352 10.58 22.81 6.74
C GLY A 352 10.65 23.39 5.33
N ALA A 353 9.48 23.63 4.76
CA ALA A 353 9.36 24.18 3.42
C ALA A 353 8.14 25.08 3.30
N SER A 354 8.17 25.97 2.30
CA SER A 354 7.02 26.68 1.74
C SER A 354 6.88 26.35 0.26
N CYS A 355 5.64 26.26 -0.23
CA CYS A 355 5.38 26.02 -1.64
C CYS A 355 4.19 26.85 -2.11
N GLU A 356 4.46 27.92 -2.83
CA GLU A 356 3.47 28.94 -3.18
C GLU A 356 3.40 29.17 -4.70
N ARG A 357 2.28 29.70 -5.16
CA ARG A 357 2.13 30.14 -6.56
C ARG A 357 3.09 31.28 -6.88
N THR A 358 3.69 31.24 -8.07
CA THR A 358 4.60 32.28 -8.53
C THR A 358 4.42 32.60 -10.02
N ALA A 359 4.87 33.79 -10.40
CA ALA A 359 5.00 34.20 -11.80
C ALA A 359 6.42 34.01 -12.35
N ASP A 360 7.37 33.59 -11.50
CA ASP A 360 8.77 33.41 -11.90
C ASP A 360 8.92 32.37 -13.02
N ALA A 361 10.04 32.44 -13.75
CA ALA A 361 10.34 31.45 -14.78
C ALA A 361 10.54 30.08 -14.15
N ALA A 362 10.01 29.03 -14.77
CA ALA A 362 10.17 27.67 -14.29
C ALA A 362 11.58 27.15 -14.52
N ASP A 363 12.15 26.51 -13.50
CA ASP A 363 13.41 25.76 -13.59
C ASP A 363 13.17 24.36 -14.15
N VAL A 364 12.01 23.77 -13.81
CA VAL A 364 11.64 22.40 -14.18
C VAL A 364 10.16 22.36 -14.57
N ALA A 365 9.85 21.74 -15.71
CA ALA A 365 8.48 21.45 -16.12
C ALA A 365 8.22 19.94 -15.99
N LEU A 366 7.07 19.57 -15.38
CA LEU A 366 6.70 18.18 -15.16
C LEU A 366 5.19 18.03 -14.99
N SER A 367 4.70 16.82 -15.21
CA SER A 367 3.31 16.50 -14.90
C SER A 367 3.13 16.22 -13.41
N VAL A 368 1.91 16.39 -12.92
CA VAL A 368 1.56 16.00 -11.54
C VAL A 368 1.81 14.51 -11.27
N ARG A 369 1.75 13.66 -12.30
CA ARG A 369 2.08 12.24 -12.23
C ARG A 369 3.56 12.01 -11.90
N GLU A 370 4.45 12.72 -12.57
CA GLU A 370 5.90 12.67 -12.33
C GLU A 370 6.23 13.22 -10.94
N LEU A 371 5.57 14.30 -10.54
CA LEU A 371 5.67 14.83 -9.19
C LEU A 371 5.22 13.80 -8.14
N GLY A 372 4.09 13.11 -8.38
CA GLY A 372 3.60 12.04 -7.54
C GLY A 372 4.58 10.86 -7.43
N ALA A 373 5.20 10.45 -8.55
CA ALA A 373 6.20 9.40 -8.56
C ALA A 373 7.45 9.76 -7.73
N ALA A 374 7.90 11.00 -7.79
CA ALA A 374 9.07 11.47 -7.03
C ALA A 374 8.75 11.85 -5.58
N TYR A 375 7.47 11.95 -5.22
CA TYR A 375 7.02 12.55 -3.98
C TYR A 375 7.60 11.90 -2.71
N LEU A 376 7.73 10.58 -2.68
CA LEU A 376 8.27 9.84 -1.53
C LEU A 376 9.78 9.61 -1.57
N GLY A 377 10.47 10.11 -2.60
CA GLY A 377 11.93 10.00 -2.74
C GLY A 377 12.41 8.65 -3.32
N GLY A 378 11.49 7.77 -3.70
CA GLY A 378 11.84 6.48 -4.33
C GLY A 378 12.19 6.59 -5.83
N VAL A 379 11.86 7.71 -6.47
CA VAL A 379 12.16 8.01 -7.88
C VAL A 379 12.79 9.38 -7.96
N SER A 380 13.85 9.53 -8.73
CA SER A 380 14.50 10.81 -9.00
C SER A 380 13.87 11.50 -10.22
N LEU A 381 13.85 12.84 -10.18
CA LEU A 381 13.49 13.71 -11.32
C LEU A 381 14.77 14.00 -12.14
N GLY A 382 15.36 13.02 -12.76
CA GLY A 382 16.59 13.22 -13.50
C GLY A 382 16.75 12.29 -14.67
#